data_aeada7b5f2ee56ea3234e974fa1400a0
#
_entry.id   aeada7b5f2ee56ea3234e974fa1400a0
#
_cell.length_a   1.000
_cell.length_b   1.000
_cell.length_c   1.000
_cell.angle_alpha   90.00
_cell.angle_beta   90.00
_cell.angle_gamma   90.00
#
_symmetry.space_group_name_H-M   'P 1'
#
loop_
_entity.id
_entity.type
_entity.pdbx_description
1 polymer ?
#
loop_
_entity_poly.entity_id
_entity_poly.type
_entity_poly.pdbx_seq_one_letter_code
_entity_poly.pdbx_strand_id
1 'polypeptide(L)'
;RNHKSVFESYFFLFLGIFFAFLVLQLVTIHNQEFFATAFEFQTNWVVDHQESLGVVDLGVKEVVSYAFLSDLLILIVGFLFSFVYGSGGIFLIVAAASILSTFLIYLMKFFESFLGFGAFLLITFFLYIVPQVFVFIVASTAGGVLSKGVVSEKITGKHYENVFFDALRLFIYAVLLLLLVNVVRTV
;
A
#
# COMPACT_ATOMS: atom_id res chain seq x y z
N ARG A 1 21.39 6.30 -12.96
CA ARG A 1 21.63 5.88 -11.58
C ARG A 1 20.70 4.71 -11.26
N ASN A 2 21.23 3.65 -10.72
CA ASN A 2 20.51 2.39 -10.61
C ASN A 2 19.65 2.41 -9.33
N HIS A 3 18.43 2.92 -9.39
CA HIS A 3 17.48 2.92 -8.26
C HIS A 3 16.90 1.50 -7.99
N LYS A 4 17.28 0.53 -8.81
CA LYS A 4 16.86 -0.87 -8.73
C LYS A 4 17.16 -1.49 -7.36
N SER A 5 18.36 -1.25 -6.81
CA SER A 5 18.76 -1.81 -5.51
C SER A 5 17.93 -1.26 -4.33
N VAL A 6 17.50 0.00 -4.40
CA VAL A 6 16.64 0.61 -3.37
C VAL A 6 15.24 0.01 -3.44
N PHE A 7 14.69 -0.12 -4.64
CA PHE A 7 13.40 -0.76 -4.86
C PHE A 7 13.42 -2.23 -4.40
N GLU A 8 14.44 -2.98 -4.78
CA GLU A 8 14.62 -4.37 -4.35
C GLU A 8 14.66 -4.49 -2.82
N SER A 9 15.40 -3.59 -2.14
CA SER A 9 15.48 -3.58 -0.67
C SER A 9 14.10 -3.33 -0.04
N TYR A 10 13.33 -2.38 -0.54
CA TYR A 10 11.97 -2.12 -0.05
C TYR A 10 11.02 -3.27 -0.36
N PHE A 11 11.14 -3.89 -1.51
CA PHE A 11 10.33 -5.05 -1.89
C PHE A 11 10.60 -6.26 -0.97
N PHE A 12 11.87 -6.60 -0.71
CA PHE A 12 12.21 -7.68 0.21
C PHE A 12 11.82 -7.37 1.65
N LEU A 13 11.96 -6.10 2.07
CA LEU A 13 11.49 -5.65 3.37
C LEU A 13 9.97 -5.84 3.50
N PHE A 14 9.22 -5.42 2.48
CA PHE A 14 7.77 -5.64 2.42
C PHE A 14 7.40 -7.12 2.55
N LEU A 15 8.03 -7.99 1.76
CA LEU A 15 7.78 -9.42 1.82
C LEU A 15 8.08 -10.00 3.21
N GLY A 16 9.21 -9.64 3.81
CA GLY A 16 9.57 -10.10 5.15
C GLY A 16 8.54 -9.70 6.20
N ILE A 17 8.13 -8.43 6.20
CA ILE A 17 7.12 -7.90 7.11
C ILE A 17 5.75 -8.54 6.85
N PHE A 18 5.35 -8.68 5.59
CA PHE A 18 4.10 -9.33 5.19
C PHE A 18 3.99 -10.76 5.73
N PHE A 19 5.02 -11.57 5.51
CA PHE A 19 5.04 -12.94 6.03
C PHE A 19 5.09 -12.98 7.57
N ALA A 20 5.80 -12.07 8.23
CA ALA A 20 5.83 -11.98 9.68
C ALA A 20 4.43 -11.68 10.26
N PHE A 21 3.71 -10.70 9.69
CA PHE A 21 2.33 -10.39 10.08
C PHE A 21 1.39 -11.56 9.80
N LEU A 22 1.53 -12.21 8.64
CA LEU A 22 0.70 -13.34 8.25
C LEU A 22 0.87 -14.51 9.24
N VAL A 23 2.08 -14.86 9.61
CA VAL A 23 2.35 -15.91 10.61
C VAL A 23 1.80 -15.52 11.96
N LEU A 24 2.03 -14.28 12.41
CA LEU A 24 1.53 -13.77 13.69
C LEU A 24 0.00 -13.84 13.76
N GLN A 25 -0.69 -13.44 12.69
CA GLN A 25 -2.14 -13.49 12.60
C GLN A 25 -2.68 -14.92 12.57
N LEU A 26 -2.03 -15.83 11.83
CA LEU A 26 -2.41 -17.25 11.82
C LEU A 26 -2.28 -17.91 13.20
N VAL A 27 -1.25 -17.56 13.97
CA VAL A 27 -1.07 -18.06 15.33
C VAL A 27 -2.12 -17.49 16.29
N THR A 28 -2.48 -16.23 16.12
CA THR A 28 -3.41 -15.53 17.02
C THR A 28 -4.88 -15.68 16.67
N ILE A 29 -5.21 -16.20 15.47
CA ILE A 29 -6.59 -16.33 14.97
C ILE A 29 -7.49 -17.19 15.88
N HIS A 30 -6.91 -18.12 16.62
CA HIS A 30 -7.64 -18.98 17.56
C HIS A 30 -8.06 -18.22 18.83
N ASN A 31 -7.39 -17.13 19.19
CA ASN A 31 -7.77 -16.24 20.28
C ASN A 31 -8.40 -14.97 19.69
N GLN A 32 -9.73 -15.02 19.48
CA GLN A 32 -10.48 -13.96 18.83
C GLN A 32 -10.37 -12.61 19.54
N GLU A 33 -10.33 -12.61 20.87
CA GLU A 33 -10.23 -11.39 21.68
C GLU A 33 -8.87 -10.71 21.52
N PHE A 34 -7.80 -11.49 21.55
CA PHE A 34 -6.46 -11.00 21.30
C PHE A 34 -6.28 -10.53 19.86
N PHE A 35 -6.80 -11.29 18.89
CA PHE A 35 -6.73 -10.93 17.47
C PHE A 35 -7.45 -9.60 17.19
N ALA A 36 -8.68 -9.42 17.72
CA ALA A 36 -9.46 -8.22 17.54
C ALA A 36 -8.76 -6.97 18.12
N THR A 37 -8.15 -7.10 19.31
CA THR A 37 -7.45 -5.99 19.96
C THR A 37 -6.11 -5.68 19.31
N ALA A 38 -5.32 -6.71 18.98
CA ALA A 38 -3.97 -6.53 18.42
C ALA A 38 -3.99 -6.01 16.98
N PHE A 39 -5.03 -6.33 16.21
CA PHE A 39 -5.17 -5.96 14.80
C PHE A 39 -6.41 -5.09 14.54
N GLU A 40 -6.87 -4.34 15.54
CA GLU A 40 -8.06 -3.49 15.46
C GLU A 40 -7.99 -2.51 14.29
N PHE A 41 -6.87 -1.81 14.15
CA PHE A 41 -6.65 -0.86 13.06
C PHE A 41 -6.78 -1.51 11.67
N GLN A 42 -6.11 -2.64 11.46
CA GLN A 42 -6.11 -3.36 10.19
C GLN A 42 -7.47 -3.96 9.89
N THR A 43 -8.14 -4.47 10.91
CA THR A 43 -9.48 -5.06 10.81
C THR A 43 -10.50 -4.00 10.42
N ASN A 44 -10.52 -2.87 11.11
CA ASN A 44 -11.42 -1.75 10.80
C ASN A 44 -11.15 -1.22 9.38
N TRP A 45 -9.88 -1.07 9.01
CA TRP A 45 -9.53 -0.65 7.67
C TRP A 45 -10.05 -1.61 6.59
N VAL A 46 -9.93 -2.92 6.79
CA VAL A 46 -10.43 -3.94 5.86
C VAL A 46 -11.96 -3.91 5.79
N VAL A 47 -12.66 -3.78 6.93
CA VAL A 47 -14.13 -3.73 6.98
C VAL A 47 -14.65 -2.47 6.27
N ASP A 48 -14.09 -1.30 6.57
CA ASP A 48 -14.50 -0.02 5.95
C ASP A 48 -14.30 -0.04 4.43
N HIS A 49 -13.24 -0.73 3.95
CA HIS A 49 -12.99 -0.86 2.52
C HIS A 49 -13.82 -1.97 1.85
N GLN A 50 -14.30 -2.97 2.59
CA GLN A 50 -15.25 -3.96 2.05
C GLN A 50 -16.58 -3.31 1.69
N GLU A 51 -17.07 -2.34 2.46
CA GLU A 51 -18.26 -1.56 2.12
C GLU A 51 -18.07 -0.77 0.82
N SER A 52 -16.86 -0.27 0.58
CA SER A 52 -16.51 0.45 -0.65
C SER A 52 -16.28 -0.46 -1.87
N LEU A 53 -16.08 -1.76 -1.67
CA LEU A 53 -15.85 -2.77 -2.73
C LEU A 53 -17.13 -3.37 -3.32
N GLY A 54 -18.30 -2.79 -3.05
CA GLY A 54 -19.51 -3.10 -3.81
C GLY A 54 -20.60 -3.88 -3.07
N VAL A 55 -20.63 -3.84 -1.75
CA VAL A 55 -21.71 -4.46 -0.98
C VAL A 55 -22.85 -3.46 -0.65
N VAL A 56 -22.63 -2.16 -0.84
CA VAL A 56 -23.64 -1.12 -0.58
C VAL A 56 -23.91 -0.32 -1.86
N ASP A 57 -25.18 -0.21 -2.20
CA ASP A 57 -25.76 0.49 -3.36
C ASP A 57 -25.64 2.04 -3.24
N LEU A 58 -24.42 2.52 -2.99
CA LEU A 58 -24.08 3.94 -3.02
C LEU A 58 -23.58 4.27 -4.43
N GLY A 59 -24.11 5.34 -5.02
CA GLY A 59 -23.81 5.73 -6.40
C GLY A 59 -22.33 5.63 -6.75
N VAL A 60 -22.00 4.73 -7.66
CA VAL A 60 -20.65 4.29 -8.05
C VAL A 60 -19.63 5.43 -8.21
N LYS A 61 -20.07 6.61 -8.68
CA LYS A 61 -19.21 7.77 -8.92
C LYS A 61 -18.70 8.47 -7.65
N GLU A 62 -19.50 8.54 -6.60
CA GLU A 62 -19.12 9.22 -5.36
C GLU A 62 -18.13 8.38 -4.56
N VAL A 63 -18.38 7.08 -4.44
CA VAL A 63 -17.51 6.14 -3.74
C VAL A 63 -16.11 6.10 -4.35
N VAL A 64 -16.01 6.12 -5.67
CA VAL A 64 -14.73 6.10 -6.39
C VAL A 64 -13.91 7.37 -6.17
N SER A 65 -14.56 8.53 -6.19
CA SER A 65 -13.85 9.80 -5.97
C SER A 65 -13.30 9.92 -4.55
N TYR A 66 -14.05 9.48 -3.55
CA TYR A 66 -13.60 9.47 -2.15
C TYR A 66 -12.46 8.47 -1.92
N ALA A 67 -12.56 7.27 -2.46
CA ALA A 67 -11.51 6.26 -2.34
C ALA A 67 -10.21 6.71 -3.01
N PHE A 68 -10.28 7.25 -4.23
CA PHE A 68 -9.13 7.79 -4.94
C PHE A 68 -8.47 8.94 -4.16
N LEU A 69 -9.27 9.86 -3.59
CA LEU A 69 -8.76 10.98 -2.81
C LEU A 69 -8.07 10.49 -1.52
N SER A 70 -8.64 9.50 -0.84
CA SER A 70 -8.05 8.88 0.34
C SER A 70 -6.71 8.21 0.03
N ASP A 71 -6.67 7.39 -1.02
CA ASP A 71 -5.46 6.70 -1.47
C ASP A 71 -4.38 7.69 -1.92
N LEU A 72 -4.76 8.76 -2.62
CA LEU A 72 -3.86 9.83 -3.05
C LEU A 72 -3.29 10.57 -1.84
N LEU A 73 -4.10 10.84 -0.83
CA LEU A 73 -3.68 11.51 0.39
C LEU A 73 -2.66 10.65 1.15
N ILE A 74 -2.93 9.35 1.31
CA ILE A 74 -1.99 8.38 1.91
C ILE A 74 -0.68 8.35 1.12
N LEU A 75 -0.74 8.37 -0.21
CA LEU A 75 0.44 8.37 -1.08
C LEU A 75 1.26 9.64 -0.91
N ILE A 76 0.63 10.83 -0.87
CA ILE A 76 1.30 12.11 -0.64
C ILE A 76 1.95 12.15 0.74
N VAL A 77 1.18 11.80 1.78
CA VAL A 77 1.67 11.76 3.16
C VAL A 77 2.88 10.82 3.26
N GLY A 78 2.78 9.64 2.67
CA GLY A 78 3.86 8.68 2.68
C GLY A 78 5.10 9.12 1.91
N PHE A 79 4.94 9.76 0.77
CA PHE A 79 6.03 10.39 0.05
C PHE A 79 6.73 11.46 0.91
N LEU A 80 5.95 12.34 1.56
CA LEU A 80 6.48 13.38 2.44
C LEU A 80 7.20 12.79 3.65
N PHE A 81 6.65 11.78 4.31
CA PHE A 81 7.32 11.09 5.40
C PHE A 81 8.61 10.42 4.95
N SER A 82 8.61 9.79 3.78
CA SER A 82 9.80 9.17 3.20
C SER A 82 10.85 10.21 2.83
N PHE A 83 10.43 11.39 2.37
CA PHE A 83 11.31 12.52 2.07
C PHE A 83 11.95 13.09 3.34
N VAL A 84 11.14 13.39 4.37
CA VAL A 84 11.63 14.06 5.61
C VAL A 84 12.53 13.14 6.43
N TYR A 85 12.12 11.90 6.62
CA TYR A 85 12.82 10.95 7.49
C TYR A 85 13.76 10.00 6.73
N GLY A 86 13.84 10.06 5.40
CA GLY A 86 14.64 9.13 4.59
C GLY A 86 14.18 7.67 4.67
N SER A 87 13.97 7.18 5.87
CA SER A 87 13.43 5.85 6.18
C SER A 87 11.90 5.84 6.44
N GLY A 88 11.24 6.98 6.34
CA GLY A 88 9.79 7.09 6.59
C GLY A 88 8.93 6.25 5.66
N GLY A 89 9.46 5.90 4.48
CA GLY A 89 8.85 4.94 3.58
C GLY A 89 8.69 3.54 4.19
N ILE A 90 9.50 3.17 5.17
CA ILE A 90 9.38 1.90 5.90
C ILE A 90 8.04 1.83 6.64
N PHE A 91 7.59 2.94 7.24
CA PHE A 91 6.31 2.99 7.94
C PHE A 91 5.12 2.64 7.01
N LEU A 92 5.12 3.20 5.79
CA LEU A 92 4.10 2.86 4.79
C LEU A 92 4.17 1.39 4.36
N ILE A 93 5.37 0.86 4.21
CA ILE A 93 5.59 -0.53 3.85
C ILE A 93 5.06 -1.45 4.95
N VAL A 94 5.31 -1.12 6.22
CA VAL A 94 4.78 -1.86 7.38
C VAL A 94 3.25 -1.81 7.40
N ALA A 95 2.65 -0.63 7.24
CA ALA A 95 1.21 -0.46 7.21
C ALA A 95 0.58 -1.25 6.05
N ALA A 96 1.11 -1.11 4.83
CA ALA A 96 0.63 -1.84 3.66
C ALA A 96 0.76 -3.36 3.83
N ALA A 97 1.87 -3.86 4.36
CA ALA A 97 2.10 -5.28 4.60
C ALA A 97 1.15 -5.85 5.66
N SER A 98 0.89 -5.10 6.74
CA SER A 98 -0.02 -5.52 7.81
C SER A 98 -1.48 -5.57 7.33
N ILE A 99 -1.92 -4.57 6.57
CA ILE A 99 -3.28 -4.53 5.99
C ILE A 99 -3.46 -5.68 4.99
N LEU A 100 -2.47 -5.88 4.11
CA LEU A 100 -2.52 -6.95 3.12
C LEU A 100 -2.59 -8.34 3.76
N SER A 101 -1.84 -8.59 4.83
CA SER A 101 -1.88 -9.85 5.57
C SER A 101 -3.25 -10.07 6.23
N THR A 102 -3.83 -9.03 6.84
CA THR A 102 -5.16 -9.09 7.45
C THR A 102 -6.24 -9.37 6.40
N PHE A 103 -6.17 -8.70 5.26
CA PHE A 103 -7.09 -8.96 4.15
C PHE A 103 -7.01 -10.42 3.69
N LEU A 104 -5.80 -10.98 3.58
CA LEU A 104 -5.60 -12.39 3.19
C LEU A 104 -6.25 -13.35 4.20
N ILE A 105 -6.13 -13.08 5.49
CA ILE A 105 -6.79 -13.88 6.55
C ILE A 105 -8.32 -13.82 6.44
N TYR A 106 -8.88 -12.63 6.19
CA TYR A 106 -10.32 -12.48 5.94
C TYR A 106 -10.74 -13.29 4.71
N LEU A 107 -9.95 -13.24 3.65
CA LEU A 107 -10.17 -13.98 2.42
C LEU A 107 -10.19 -15.49 2.68
N MET A 108 -9.27 -16.02 3.48
CA MET A 108 -9.24 -17.43 3.86
C MET A 108 -10.48 -17.85 4.65
N LYS A 109 -10.96 -17.03 5.59
CA LYS A 109 -12.20 -17.30 6.34
C LYS A 109 -13.43 -17.35 5.43
N PHE A 110 -13.49 -16.51 4.39
CA PHE A 110 -14.57 -16.52 3.42
C PHE A 110 -14.54 -17.73 2.50
N PHE A 111 -13.35 -18.25 2.15
CA PHE A 111 -13.23 -19.47 1.34
C PHE A 111 -13.84 -20.70 2.02
N GLU A 112 -13.76 -20.78 3.35
CA GLU A 112 -14.39 -21.85 4.11
C GLU A 112 -15.91 -21.82 4.03
N SER A 113 -16.51 -20.61 3.82
CA SER A 113 -17.97 -20.43 3.84
C SER A 113 -18.63 -20.46 2.46
N PHE A 114 -17.94 -20.03 1.37
CA PHE A 114 -18.60 -19.86 0.06
C PHE A 114 -17.59 -19.85 -1.12
N LEU A 115 -17.48 -20.97 -1.83
CA LEU A 115 -16.54 -21.15 -2.96
C LEU A 115 -16.65 -20.10 -4.08
N GLY A 116 -17.85 -19.61 -4.40
CA GLY A 116 -18.07 -18.61 -5.47
C GLY A 116 -17.59 -17.20 -5.08
N PHE A 117 -17.86 -16.78 -3.86
CA PHE A 117 -17.46 -15.47 -3.34
C PHE A 117 -15.96 -15.40 -3.09
N GLY A 118 -15.34 -16.50 -2.69
CA GLY A 118 -13.89 -16.59 -2.52
C GLY A 118 -13.12 -16.38 -3.83
N ALA A 119 -13.61 -16.87 -4.96
CA ALA A 119 -13.00 -16.63 -6.26
C ALA A 119 -13.05 -15.15 -6.65
N PHE A 120 -14.18 -14.47 -6.41
CA PHE A 120 -14.32 -13.04 -6.63
C PHE A 120 -13.33 -12.22 -5.77
N LEU A 121 -13.21 -12.55 -4.49
CA LEU A 121 -12.27 -11.89 -3.59
C LEU A 121 -10.80 -12.12 -4.01
N LEU A 122 -10.43 -13.30 -4.50
CA LEU A 122 -9.10 -13.56 -5.04
C LEU A 122 -8.80 -12.68 -6.26
N ILE A 123 -9.74 -12.58 -7.18
CA ILE A 123 -9.60 -11.71 -8.35
C ILE A 123 -9.39 -10.27 -7.91
N THR A 124 -10.21 -9.77 -6.98
CA THR A 124 -10.10 -8.42 -6.41
C THR A 124 -8.75 -8.22 -5.71
N PHE A 125 -8.28 -9.21 -4.97
CA PHE A 125 -6.98 -9.17 -4.31
C PHE A 125 -5.84 -8.97 -5.32
N PHE A 126 -5.76 -9.79 -6.35
CA PHE A 126 -4.69 -9.69 -7.35
C PHE A 126 -4.84 -8.49 -8.27
N LEU A 127 -6.07 -8.10 -8.60
CA LEU A 127 -6.32 -7.03 -9.56
C LEU A 127 -6.23 -5.63 -8.92
N TYR A 128 -6.54 -5.50 -7.66
CA TYR A 128 -6.63 -4.22 -6.95
C TYR A 128 -5.59 -4.08 -5.83
N ILE A 129 -5.61 -4.96 -4.83
CA ILE A 129 -4.82 -4.76 -3.61
C ILE A 129 -3.32 -4.92 -3.87
N VAL A 130 -2.91 -5.93 -4.63
CA VAL A 130 -1.50 -6.13 -4.96
C VAL A 130 -0.92 -4.96 -5.75
N PRO A 131 -1.55 -4.47 -6.84
CA PRO A 131 -1.09 -3.26 -7.53
C PRO A 131 -1.07 -2.01 -6.64
N GLN A 132 -2.05 -1.82 -5.76
CA GLN A 132 -2.08 -0.69 -4.82
C GLN A 132 -0.87 -0.68 -3.88
N VAL A 133 -0.47 -1.85 -3.37
CA VAL A 133 0.75 -1.98 -2.56
C VAL A 133 1.99 -1.57 -3.37
N PHE A 134 2.07 -1.97 -4.64
CA PHE A 134 3.16 -1.55 -5.52
C PHE A 134 3.22 -0.02 -5.68
N VAL A 135 2.08 0.65 -5.81
CA VAL A 135 1.99 2.12 -5.86
C VAL A 135 2.64 2.74 -4.62
N PHE A 136 2.32 2.23 -3.42
CA PHE A 136 2.90 2.75 -2.18
C PHE A 136 4.41 2.49 -2.07
N ILE A 137 4.90 1.33 -2.52
CA ILE A 137 6.35 1.03 -2.55
C ILE A 137 7.06 2.00 -3.50
N VAL A 138 6.51 2.28 -4.68
CA VAL A 138 7.10 3.20 -5.65
C VAL A 138 7.13 4.63 -5.10
N ALA A 139 6.04 5.10 -4.47
CA ALA A 139 5.97 6.41 -3.84
C ALA A 139 6.98 6.56 -2.68
N SER A 140 7.08 5.53 -1.83
CA SER A 140 8.08 5.49 -0.74
C SER A 140 9.50 5.52 -1.27
N THR A 141 9.76 4.79 -2.37
CA THR A 141 11.08 4.79 -3.03
C THR A 141 11.41 6.18 -3.57
N ALA A 142 10.44 6.87 -4.19
CA ALA A 142 10.63 8.23 -4.69
C ALA A 142 11.02 9.21 -3.58
N GLY A 143 10.32 9.18 -2.45
CA GLY A 143 10.63 10.00 -1.28
C GLY A 143 12.02 9.69 -0.68
N GLY A 144 12.36 8.41 -0.55
CA GLY A 144 13.67 7.96 -0.06
C GLY A 144 14.84 8.36 -0.96
N VAL A 145 14.65 8.30 -2.29
CA VAL A 145 15.65 8.78 -3.26
C VAL A 145 15.88 10.26 -3.13
N LEU A 146 14.80 11.05 -2.98
CA LEU A 146 14.87 12.49 -2.79
C LEU A 146 15.55 12.86 -1.48
N SER A 147 15.20 12.21 -0.37
CA SER A 147 15.82 12.38 0.94
C SER A 147 17.32 12.13 0.90
N LYS A 148 17.75 11.04 0.28
CA LYS A 148 19.16 10.73 0.10
C LYS A 148 19.90 11.79 -0.73
N GLY A 149 19.24 12.34 -1.75
CA GLY A 149 19.76 13.43 -2.56
C GLY A 149 20.02 14.69 -1.74
N VAL A 150 19.07 15.06 -0.86
CA VAL A 150 19.22 16.25 0.02
C VAL A 150 20.35 16.09 1.03
N VAL A 151 20.49 14.90 1.63
CA VAL A 151 21.50 14.64 2.66
C VAL A 151 22.90 14.49 2.06
N SER A 152 23.03 13.86 0.89
CA SER A 152 24.35 13.50 0.33
C SER A 152 24.95 14.55 -0.60
N GLU A 153 24.14 15.54 -1.05
CA GLU A 153 24.58 16.48 -2.08
C GLU A 153 24.27 17.93 -1.70
N LYS A 154 25.07 18.89 -2.18
CA LYS A 154 24.76 20.31 -2.04
C LYS A 154 23.50 20.64 -2.83
N ILE A 155 22.49 21.21 -2.16
CA ILE A 155 21.16 21.52 -2.70
C ILE A 155 21.21 22.39 -3.98
N THR A 156 22.32 23.10 -4.23
CA THR A 156 22.52 23.99 -5.38
C THR A 156 23.27 23.32 -6.56
N GLY A 157 23.55 22.02 -6.51
CA GLY A 157 24.33 21.32 -7.55
C GLY A 157 23.44 20.74 -8.67
N LYS A 158 23.93 20.77 -9.92
CA LYS A 158 23.27 20.08 -11.08
C LYS A 158 22.94 18.61 -10.79
N HIS A 159 23.64 17.99 -9.88
CA HIS A 159 23.44 16.59 -9.53
C HIS A 159 22.20 16.42 -8.65
N TYR A 160 21.94 17.35 -7.72
CA TYR A 160 20.70 17.39 -6.95
C TYR A 160 19.48 17.58 -7.84
N GLU A 161 19.58 18.47 -8.84
CA GLU A 161 18.51 18.73 -9.80
C GLU A 161 18.08 17.44 -10.54
N ASN A 162 19.06 16.63 -10.98
CA ASN A 162 18.77 15.34 -11.62
C ASN A 162 18.09 14.35 -10.65
N VAL A 163 18.54 14.28 -9.40
CA VAL A 163 17.93 13.39 -8.37
C VAL A 163 16.50 13.83 -8.07
N PHE A 164 16.26 15.15 -8.00
CA PHE A 164 14.94 15.72 -7.81
C PHE A 164 13.98 15.33 -8.96
N PHE A 165 14.41 15.51 -10.22
CA PHE A 165 13.60 15.13 -11.37
C PHE A 165 13.37 13.62 -11.46
N ASP A 166 14.33 12.80 -11.08
CA ASP A 166 14.16 11.36 -11.05
C ASP A 166 13.14 10.93 -9.96
N ALA A 167 13.22 11.52 -8.77
CA ALA A 167 12.25 11.27 -7.70
C ALA A 167 10.84 11.76 -8.11
N LEU A 168 10.73 12.92 -8.73
CA LEU A 168 9.46 13.47 -9.21
C LEU A 168 8.83 12.57 -10.27
N ARG A 169 9.63 12.05 -11.22
CA ARG A 169 9.15 11.09 -12.22
C ARG A 169 8.62 9.82 -11.58
N LEU A 170 9.34 9.25 -10.60
CA LEU A 170 8.89 8.07 -9.88
C LEU A 170 7.56 8.34 -9.14
N PHE A 171 7.43 9.51 -8.52
CA PHE A 171 6.19 9.90 -7.85
C PHE A 171 5.02 10.06 -8.84
N ILE A 172 5.26 10.69 -10.01
CA ILE A 172 4.25 10.79 -11.07
C ILE A 172 3.85 9.40 -11.57
N TYR A 173 4.79 8.47 -11.75
CA TYR A 173 4.46 7.09 -12.10
C TYR A 173 3.61 6.41 -11.03
N ALA A 174 3.88 6.63 -9.74
CA ALA A 174 3.05 6.12 -8.67
C ALA A 174 1.61 6.66 -8.74
N VAL A 175 1.43 7.96 -8.99
CA VAL A 175 0.10 8.59 -9.15
C VAL A 175 -0.64 8.04 -10.38
N LEU A 176 0.05 7.88 -11.52
CA LEU A 176 -0.54 7.30 -12.72
C LEU A 176 -0.96 5.84 -12.51
N LEU A 177 -0.14 5.06 -11.81
CA LEU A 177 -0.46 3.68 -11.42
C LEU A 177 -1.66 3.64 -10.48
N LEU A 178 -1.74 4.57 -9.51
CA LEU A 178 -2.89 4.70 -8.61
C LEU A 178 -4.18 5.00 -9.40
N LEU A 179 -4.13 5.91 -10.37
CA LEU A 179 -5.26 6.19 -11.26
C LEU A 179 -5.70 4.93 -12.00
N LEU A 180 -4.75 4.17 -12.55
CA LEU A 180 -5.02 2.93 -13.27
C LEU A 180 -5.70 1.88 -12.38
N VAL A 181 -5.20 1.69 -11.15
CA VAL A 181 -5.78 0.77 -10.16
C VAL A 181 -7.20 1.19 -9.79
N ASN A 182 -7.44 2.50 -9.61
CA ASN A 182 -8.79 2.99 -9.32
C ASN A 182 -9.75 2.85 -10.50
N VAL A 183 -9.29 3.00 -11.74
CA VAL A 183 -10.13 2.72 -12.94
C VAL A 183 -10.53 1.25 -13.00
N VAL A 184 -9.61 0.33 -12.72
CA VAL A 184 -9.92 -1.12 -12.65
C VAL A 184 -10.95 -1.44 -11.58
N ARG A 185 -10.96 -0.68 -10.49
CA ARG A 185 -11.96 -0.82 -9.41
C ARG A 185 -13.38 -0.43 -9.85
N THR A 186 -13.52 0.42 -10.88
CA THR A 186 -14.82 0.93 -11.35
C THR A 186 -15.48 0.08 -12.43
N VAL A 187 -14.75 -0.86 -13.00
CA VAL A 187 -15.21 -1.81 -14.02
C VAL A 187 -15.66 -3.11 -13.38
#